data_02c355b3f79a77c93533bb26b3e94e51
#
_entry.id   02c355b3f79a77c93533bb26b3e94e51
#
_cell.length_a   1.000
_cell.length_b   1.000
_cell.length_c   1.000
_cell.angle_alpha   90.00
_cell.angle_beta   90.00
_cell.angle_gamma   90.00
#
_symmetry.space_group_name_H-M   'P 1'
#
loop_
_entity.id
_entity.type
_entity.pdbx_description
1 polymer ?
#
loop_
_entity_poly.entity_id
_entity_poly.type
_entity_poly.pdbx_seq_one_letter_code
_entity_poly.pdbx_strand_id
1 'polypeptide(L)'
;MADPGAAPDALPVVVPRTDDELQSFSFKNEFSAGKALMQALRILSAVLFSWFVTVLVAHADPLATQDKAKQTWQLLDYLAVDYGGAVHEGKVQSASEYEEMKEFAATAGQQLAALPSTPALPELKRQATALSELIAAKADAKTVADSAHSLAAALVKAYPFPLSPSTPPDLARAKVLFEANCAACHGATGRGDGPLGEKLTPPPIAFTDHDRARSRSVLALYQVISQGVAGTSMPSFATLSDEDRWALAFFAGTLSHDDAMRTRGEQSWGRDATAKAAFPDLAAAATLTEVALSERMPPDTARDLTAYVRSHPEVTVAANGTGGLGLARSRLQESLAAARAGDQANATRLALSAYLDGFEPLEPALRARNQALLTEVENSMLAYRGALASGKLEQADATAQKLDYLFAQVDTELGADKADPLTTFIAS
;
A
#
# COMPACT_ATOMS: atom_id res chain seq x y z
N MET A 1 -45.61 9.07 64.66
CA MET A 1 -45.36 8.15 65.77
C MET A 1 -43.86 8.09 65.89
N ALA A 2 -43.44 8.87 66.76
CA ALA A 2 -42.71 8.70 68.03
C ALA A 2 -41.19 8.58 67.83
N ASP A 3 -40.52 9.67 68.01
CA ASP A 3 -39.30 9.91 68.75
C ASP A 3 -39.42 9.31 70.17
N PRO A 4 -38.46 9.14 71.04
CA PRO A 4 -37.24 9.97 71.24
C PRO A 4 -36.01 9.24 71.93
N GLY A 5 -34.93 10.01 72.05
CA GLY A 5 -34.18 10.22 73.27
C GLY A 5 -32.92 9.36 73.44
N ALA A 6 -31.79 9.78 73.86
CA ALA A 6 -31.23 10.80 74.71
C ALA A 6 -29.72 10.46 74.89
N ALA A 7 -28.94 11.47 74.98
CA ALA A 7 -27.63 11.44 75.59
C ALA A 7 -27.77 11.38 77.14
N PRO A 8 -26.78 11.13 77.96
CA PRO A 8 -25.70 12.02 78.30
C PRO A 8 -24.39 11.30 78.71
N ASP A 9 -23.28 11.79 79.00
CA ASP A 9 -22.76 12.75 79.97
C ASP A 9 -21.24 12.83 79.93
N ALA A 10 -20.80 13.93 80.40
CA ALA A 10 -19.45 14.48 80.40
C ALA A 10 -18.62 14.13 81.64
N LEU A 11 -17.28 14.34 81.45
CA LEU A 11 -16.29 14.85 82.45
C LEU A 11 -15.50 13.80 83.25
N PRO A 12 -14.30 14.14 83.84
CA PRO A 12 -13.55 15.41 83.75
C PRO A 12 -12.01 15.28 83.50
N VAL A 13 -11.46 16.44 83.32
CA VAL A 13 -10.06 16.91 83.36
C VAL A 13 -9.29 16.53 84.60
N VAL A 14 -8.03 16.12 84.44
CA VAL A 14 -6.98 16.34 85.45
C VAL A 14 -5.68 16.76 84.76
N VAL A 15 -5.25 17.98 85.05
CA VAL A 15 -3.88 18.48 84.86
C VAL A 15 -3.20 18.37 86.20
N PRO A 16 -1.94 18.02 86.30
CA PRO A 16 -0.99 18.90 86.99
C PRO A 16 0.36 19.09 86.29
N ARG A 17 0.77 20.18 86.36
CA ARG A 17 1.91 21.07 86.44
C ARG A 17 3.26 20.49 86.91
N THR A 18 4.29 21.10 86.20
CA THR A 18 5.61 21.57 86.75
C THR A 18 6.66 20.46 86.98
N ASP A 19 7.87 20.56 86.62
CA ASP A 19 8.90 21.53 86.72
C ASP A 19 10.13 21.10 85.89
N ASP A 20 10.68 22.03 85.23
CA ASP A 20 12.05 22.47 85.13
C ASP A 20 13.23 21.52 85.23
N GLU A 21 14.17 21.82 84.41
CA GLU A 21 15.65 21.77 84.47
C GLU A 21 16.38 20.86 83.46
N LEU A 22 17.03 21.58 82.53
CA LEU A 22 18.42 21.40 82.08
C LEU A 22 18.85 20.06 81.45
N GLN A 23 19.05 20.13 80.15
CA GLN A 23 20.42 19.92 79.66
C GLN A 23 20.54 20.28 78.17
N SER A 24 21.27 21.34 77.90
CA SER A 24 21.81 21.67 76.59
C SER A 24 22.75 20.58 76.11
N PHE A 25 22.33 19.87 75.08
CA PHE A 25 23.27 19.08 74.28
C PHE A 25 23.17 19.50 72.82
N SER A 26 24.33 19.90 72.31
CA SER A 26 24.62 20.42 70.97
C SER A 26 24.19 19.46 69.87
N PHE A 27 23.09 19.74 69.17
CA PHE A 27 22.71 19.12 67.94
C PHE A 27 22.92 20.08 66.76
N LYS A 28 24.19 20.37 66.43
CA LYS A 28 24.52 21.23 65.29
C LYS A 28 25.10 20.49 64.08
N ASN A 29 25.17 19.17 64.05
CA ASN A 29 25.88 18.44 62.97
C ASN A 29 25.05 17.44 62.17
N GLU A 30 23.77 17.18 62.44
CA GLU A 30 22.98 16.21 61.65
C GLU A 30 22.09 16.85 60.58
N PHE A 31 21.89 18.16 60.58
CA PHE A 31 21.04 18.86 59.61
C PHE A 31 21.73 19.16 58.27
N SER A 32 23.05 18.96 58.15
CA SER A 32 23.80 19.19 56.94
C SER A 32 23.81 17.99 56.01
N ALA A 33 23.86 16.78 56.53
CA ALA A 33 23.90 15.54 55.73
C ALA A 33 22.53 15.22 55.06
N GLY A 34 21.42 15.50 55.75
CA GLY A 34 20.08 15.27 55.17
C GLY A 34 19.74 16.23 53.99
N LYS A 35 20.22 17.46 54.06
CA LYS A 35 20.02 18.42 52.95
C LYS A 35 20.87 18.06 51.73
N ALA A 36 22.10 17.61 51.93
CA ALA A 36 22.96 17.16 50.81
C ALA A 36 22.41 15.89 50.14
N LEU A 37 21.88 14.92 50.91
CA LEU A 37 21.27 13.70 50.39
C LEU A 37 19.96 14.02 49.62
N MET A 38 19.10 14.91 50.12
CA MET A 38 17.88 15.31 49.43
C MET A 38 18.18 16.14 48.16
N GLN A 39 19.26 16.94 48.16
CA GLN A 39 19.70 17.63 46.93
C GLN A 39 20.29 16.66 45.90
N ALA A 40 21.07 15.69 46.33
CA ALA A 40 21.58 14.62 45.44
C ALA A 40 20.45 13.75 44.87
N LEU A 41 19.42 13.38 45.66
CA LEU A 41 18.24 12.66 45.18
C LEU A 41 17.41 13.48 44.16
N ARG A 42 17.28 14.81 44.38
CA ARG A 42 16.58 15.70 43.42
C ARG A 42 17.34 15.89 42.13
N ILE A 43 18.67 15.93 42.18
CA ILE A 43 19.51 16.00 40.98
C ILE A 43 19.47 14.64 40.21
N LEU A 44 19.51 13.52 40.94
CA LEU A 44 19.41 12.17 40.32
C LEU A 44 18.04 11.94 39.70
N SER A 45 16.94 12.36 40.36
CA SER A 45 15.60 12.27 39.77
C SER A 45 15.39 13.21 38.59
N ALA A 46 15.99 14.42 38.60
CA ALA A 46 15.94 15.33 37.47
C ALA A 46 16.76 14.83 36.27
N VAL A 47 17.90 14.19 36.48
CA VAL A 47 18.72 13.58 35.44
C VAL A 47 18.05 12.33 34.88
N LEU A 48 17.44 11.47 35.70
CA LEU A 48 16.66 10.31 35.24
C LEU A 48 15.38 10.72 34.53
N PHE A 49 14.71 11.79 34.96
CA PHE A 49 13.55 12.33 34.26
C PHE A 49 13.92 13.01 32.95
N SER A 50 15.09 13.69 32.88
CA SER A 50 15.62 14.26 31.62
C SER A 50 16.05 13.19 30.64
N TRP A 51 16.50 12.00 31.09
CA TRP A 51 16.83 10.86 30.22
C TRP A 51 15.59 10.12 29.72
N PHE A 52 14.46 10.18 30.46
CA PHE A 52 13.20 9.54 30.03
C PHE A 52 12.39 10.44 29.06
N VAL A 53 12.67 11.74 28.97
CA VAL A 53 12.00 12.67 28.06
C VAL A 53 12.61 12.70 26.66
N THR A 54 13.77 12.10 26.43
CA THR A 54 14.51 12.25 25.16
C THR A 54 14.36 11.08 24.16
N VAL A 55 13.37 10.20 24.27
CA VAL A 55 13.10 9.22 23.20
C VAL A 55 11.59 9.01 23.02
N LEU A 56 10.82 10.09 22.93
CA LEU A 56 9.60 10.06 22.12
C LEU A 56 10.00 10.57 20.73
N VAL A 57 10.83 9.81 20.03
CA VAL A 57 10.82 9.85 18.57
C VAL A 57 9.43 9.37 18.21
N ALA A 58 8.57 10.28 17.80
CA ALA A 58 7.29 9.95 17.19
C ALA A 58 7.63 9.09 15.97
N HIS A 59 7.62 7.77 16.15
CA HIS A 59 7.64 6.85 15.02
C HIS A 59 6.32 7.13 14.30
N ALA A 60 6.40 7.78 13.14
CA ALA A 60 5.25 7.91 12.26
C ALA A 60 4.73 6.49 12.01
N ASP A 61 3.44 6.28 12.24
CA ASP A 61 2.80 5.00 11.98
C ASP A 61 3.07 4.61 10.50
N PRO A 62 3.73 3.49 10.23
CA PRO A 62 4.02 3.06 8.87
C PRO A 62 2.77 2.96 8.00
N LEU A 63 1.64 2.51 8.55
CA LEU A 63 0.36 2.40 7.85
C LEU A 63 -0.20 3.78 7.50
N ALA A 64 -0.20 4.72 8.46
CA ALA A 64 -0.63 6.10 8.21
C ALA A 64 0.26 6.80 7.18
N THR A 65 1.56 6.48 7.14
CA THR A 65 2.50 6.99 6.13
C THR A 65 2.18 6.43 4.75
N GLN A 66 1.94 5.12 4.64
CA GLN A 66 1.58 4.49 3.37
C GLN A 66 0.24 5.01 2.83
N ASP A 67 -0.77 5.14 3.69
CA ASP A 67 -2.08 5.65 3.28
C ASP A 67 -1.99 7.10 2.77
N LYS A 68 -1.20 7.93 3.44
CA LYS A 68 -0.95 9.29 2.97
C LYS A 68 -0.19 9.31 1.64
N ALA A 69 0.80 8.44 1.46
CA ALA A 69 1.52 8.33 0.19
C ALA A 69 0.60 7.85 -0.95
N LYS A 70 -0.28 6.88 -0.69
CA LYS A 70 -1.30 6.41 -1.64
C LYS A 70 -2.26 7.54 -2.02
N GLN A 71 -2.77 8.31 -1.06
CA GLN A 71 -3.67 9.44 -1.32
C GLN A 71 -2.98 10.53 -2.15
N THR A 72 -1.72 10.85 -1.81
CA THR A 72 -0.93 11.80 -2.59
C THR A 72 -0.73 11.30 -4.02
N TRP A 73 -0.39 10.03 -4.18
CA TRP A 73 -0.25 9.40 -5.50
C TRP A 73 -1.54 9.49 -6.33
N GLN A 74 -2.69 9.26 -5.70
CA GLN A 74 -4.00 9.36 -6.35
C GLN A 74 -4.29 10.78 -6.86
N LEU A 75 -3.99 11.81 -6.06
CA LEU A 75 -4.15 13.20 -6.50
C LEU A 75 -3.26 13.52 -7.70
N LEU A 76 -2.02 13.01 -7.70
CA LEU A 76 -1.09 13.20 -8.82
C LEU A 76 -1.55 12.49 -10.09
N ASP A 77 -2.08 11.27 -9.97
CA ASP A 77 -2.67 10.52 -11.10
C ASP A 77 -3.90 11.25 -11.67
N TYR A 78 -4.76 11.77 -10.79
CA TYR A 78 -5.92 12.56 -11.20
C TYR A 78 -5.50 13.81 -11.98
N LEU A 79 -4.52 14.56 -11.46
CA LEU A 79 -3.98 15.72 -12.15
C LEU A 79 -3.41 15.38 -13.53
N ALA A 80 -2.69 14.25 -13.64
CA ALA A 80 -2.10 13.82 -14.89
C ALA A 80 -3.15 13.49 -15.97
N VAL A 81 -4.29 12.94 -15.57
CA VAL A 81 -5.30 12.43 -16.50
C VAL A 81 -6.40 13.46 -16.82
N ASP A 82 -6.88 14.19 -15.81
CA ASP A 82 -8.08 15.01 -15.96
C ASP A 82 -7.79 16.49 -16.24
N TYR A 83 -6.55 16.96 -16.02
CA TYR A 83 -6.20 18.36 -16.28
C TYR A 83 -6.50 18.81 -17.73
N GLY A 84 -6.34 17.91 -18.72
CA GLY A 84 -6.63 18.21 -20.13
C GLY A 84 -8.09 18.57 -20.42
N GLY A 85 -9.03 18.09 -19.59
CA GLY A 85 -10.44 18.48 -19.64
C GLY A 85 -10.69 19.88 -19.07
N ALA A 86 -9.93 20.28 -18.06
CA ALA A 86 -10.04 21.58 -17.42
C ALA A 86 -9.37 22.70 -18.22
N VAL A 87 -8.23 22.41 -18.88
CA VAL A 87 -7.43 23.40 -19.64
C VAL A 87 -7.02 22.81 -20.99
N HIS A 88 -7.31 23.54 -22.08
CA HIS A 88 -6.90 23.20 -23.44
C HIS A 88 -6.29 24.40 -24.12
N GLU A 89 -5.11 24.26 -24.74
CA GLU A 89 -4.38 25.34 -25.40
C GLU A 89 -4.23 26.63 -24.56
N GLY A 90 -3.93 26.47 -23.27
CA GLY A 90 -3.77 27.59 -22.34
C GLY A 90 -5.07 28.29 -21.92
N LYS A 91 -6.23 27.76 -22.33
CA LYS A 91 -7.56 28.32 -22.04
C LYS A 91 -8.31 27.40 -21.09
N VAL A 92 -8.94 27.98 -20.07
CA VAL A 92 -9.83 27.24 -19.15
C VAL A 92 -11.10 26.88 -19.92
N GLN A 93 -11.37 25.57 -20.00
CA GLN A 93 -12.58 25.02 -20.60
C GLN A 93 -13.71 24.89 -19.57
N SER A 94 -13.38 24.49 -18.35
CA SER A 94 -14.28 24.39 -17.21
C SER A 94 -13.66 25.11 -16.01
N ALA A 95 -14.32 26.15 -15.54
CA ALA A 95 -13.83 26.93 -14.41
C ALA A 95 -13.83 26.12 -13.10
N SER A 96 -14.85 25.28 -12.90
CA SER A 96 -14.95 24.42 -11.71
C SER A 96 -13.86 23.36 -11.68
N GLU A 97 -13.65 22.66 -12.80
CA GLU A 97 -12.59 21.65 -12.89
C GLU A 97 -11.19 22.26 -12.75
N TYR A 98 -10.98 23.45 -13.31
CA TYR A 98 -9.68 24.13 -13.18
C TYR A 98 -9.41 24.53 -11.71
N GLU A 99 -10.42 24.99 -10.95
CA GLU A 99 -10.27 25.25 -9.52
C GLU A 99 -9.96 23.96 -8.76
N GLU A 100 -10.62 22.84 -9.10
CA GLU A 100 -10.35 21.53 -8.53
C GLU A 100 -8.90 21.07 -8.80
N MET A 101 -8.38 21.25 -10.02
CA MET A 101 -6.97 20.95 -10.34
C MET A 101 -6.00 21.73 -9.45
N LYS A 102 -6.27 23.01 -9.20
CA LYS A 102 -5.46 23.83 -8.29
C LYS A 102 -5.53 23.34 -6.84
N GLU A 103 -6.73 23.00 -6.38
CA GLU A 103 -6.94 22.47 -5.02
C GLU A 103 -6.21 21.13 -4.84
N PHE A 104 -6.31 20.22 -5.79
CA PHE A 104 -5.64 18.92 -5.73
C PHE A 104 -4.13 19.04 -5.75
N ALA A 105 -3.57 19.93 -6.56
CA ALA A 105 -2.14 20.21 -6.56
C ALA A 105 -1.66 20.77 -5.19
N ALA A 106 -2.40 21.71 -4.63
CA ALA A 106 -2.11 22.27 -3.31
C ALA A 106 -2.21 21.20 -2.21
N THR A 107 -3.24 20.35 -2.26
CA THR A 107 -3.46 19.25 -1.31
C THR A 107 -2.33 18.22 -1.40
N ALA A 108 -1.92 17.83 -2.61
CA ALA A 108 -0.79 16.93 -2.82
C ALA A 108 0.50 17.50 -2.19
N GLY A 109 0.77 18.80 -2.39
CA GLY A 109 1.90 19.48 -1.75
C GLY A 109 1.84 19.48 -0.22
N GLN A 110 0.67 19.69 0.37
CA GLN A 110 0.44 19.64 1.82
C GLN A 110 0.63 18.22 2.37
N GLN A 111 0.10 17.21 1.69
CA GLN A 111 0.27 15.81 2.09
C GLN A 111 1.73 15.36 2.01
N LEU A 112 2.46 15.75 0.97
CA LEU A 112 3.91 15.54 0.88
C LEU A 112 4.66 16.20 2.03
N ALA A 113 4.28 17.45 2.40
CA ALA A 113 4.89 18.15 3.51
C ALA A 113 4.71 17.45 4.86
N ALA A 114 3.63 16.68 5.01
CA ALA A 114 3.29 15.93 6.22
C ALA A 114 3.81 14.47 6.24
N LEU A 115 4.54 14.03 5.20
CA LEU A 115 5.21 12.73 5.20
C LEU A 115 6.47 12.77 6.09
N PRO A 116 6.88 11.63 6.67
CA PRO A 116 8.13 11.51 7.41
C PRO A 116 9.34 11.96 6.59
N SER A 117 10.34 12.51 7.27
CA SER A 117 11.55 13.00 6.60
C SER A 117 12.33 11.87 5.95
N THR A 118 12.66 12.03 4.67
CA THR A 118 13.57 11.17 3.89
C THR A 118 14.52 12.05 3.08
N PRO A 119 15.67 11.54 2.62
CA PRO A 119 16.56 12.31 1.74
C PRO A 119 15.88 12.79 0.44
N ALA A 120 14.83 12.12 -0.02
CA ALA A 120 14.09 12.48 -1.22
C ALA A 120 13.03 13.57 -0.99
N LEU A 121 12.56 13.76 0.25
CA LEU A 121 11.43 14.65 0.56
C LEU A 121 11.62 16.11 0.10
N PRO A 122 12.80 16.76 0.24
CA PRO A 122 12.99 18.11 -0.25
C PRO A 122 12.79 18.22 -1.78
N GLU A 123 13.24 17.22 -2.53
CA GLU A 123 13.09 17.17 -3.98
C GLU A 123 11.62 16.93 -4.38
N LEU A 124 10.90 16.04 -3.69
CA LEU A 124 9.47 15.82 -3.91
C LEU A 124 8.66 17.10 -3.70
N LYS A 125 8.97 17.86 -2.63
CA LYS A 125 8.32 19.16 -2.38
C LYS A 125 8.60 20.18 -3.48
N ARG A 126 9.84 20.22 -3.99
CA ARG A 126 10.20 21.10 -5.10
C ARG A 126 9.42 20.76 -6.38
N GLN A 127 9.31 19.46 -6.70
CA GLN A 127 8.54 18.97 -7.84
C GLN A 127 7.04 19.31 -7.69
N ALA A 128 6.47 19.14 -6.49
CA ALA A 128 5.07 19.51 -6.24
C ALA A 128 4.82 21.01 -6.42
N THR A 129 5.76 21.86 -5.99
CA THR A 129 5.68 23.31 -6.24
C THR A 129 5.71 23.60 -7.74
N ALA A 130 6.65 23.02 -8.47
CA ALA A 130 6.75 23.19 -9.92
C ALA A 130 5.48 22.72 -10.66
N LEU A 131 4.88 21.59 -10.25
CA LEU A 131 3.60 21.12 -10.79
C LEU A 131 2.47 22.14 -10.54
N SER A 132 2.37 22.69 -9.32
CA SER A 132 1.38 23.72 -9.00
C SER A 132 1.57 25.00 -9.85
N GLU A 133 2.82 25.39 -10.12
CA GLU A 133 3.16 26.52 -10.99
C GLU A 133 2.75 26.28 -12.44
N LEU A 134 2.98 25.05 -12.97
CA LEU A 134 2.54 24.66 -14.31
C LEU A 134 1.01 24.74 -14.44
N ILE A 135 0.28 24.24 -13.46
CA ILE A 135 -1.19 24.31 -13.42
C ILE A 135 -1.66 25.77 -13.37
N ALA A 136 -1.06 26.60 -12.51
CA ALA A 136 -1.40 28.02 -12.38
C ALA A 136 -1.09 28.79 -13.69
N ALA A 137 -0.02 28.43 -14.37
CA ALA A 137 0.35 29.00 -15.68
C ALA A 137 -0.52 28.48 -16.84
N LYS A 138 -1.43 27.54 -16.59
CA LYS A 138 -2.26 26.87 -17.61
C LYS A 138 -1.39 26.24 -18.70
N ALA A 139 -0.33 25.55 -18.27
CA ALA A 139 0.58 24.86 -19.16
C ALA A 139 -0.16 23.79 -19.99
N ASP A 140 0.47 23.32 -21.05
CA ASP A 140 -0.03 22.23 -21.89
C ASP A 140 -0.30 20.96 -21.05
N ALA A 141 -1.40 20.27 -21.37
CA ALA A 141 -1.87 19.09 -20.67
C ALA A 141 -0.80 17.99 -20.57
N LYS A 142 -0.04 17.76 -21.67
CA LYS A 142 1.03 16.78 -21.65
C LYS A 142 2.15 17.15 -20.67
N THR A 143 2.52 18.42 -20.63
CA THR A 143 3.55 18.92 -19.70
C THR A 143 3.14 18.72 -18.24
N VAL A 144 1.88 18.99 -17.91
CA VAL A 144 1.33 18.79 -16.57
C VAL A 144 1.28 17.30 -16.24
N ALA A 145 0.82 16.46 -17.18
CA ALA A 145 0.76 15.01 -17.00
C ALA A 145 2.16 14.40 -16.78
N ASP A 146 3.15 14.76 -17.58
CA ASP A 146 4.53 14.28 -17.44
C ASP A 146 5.14 14.67 -16.09
N SER A 147 4.88 15.91 -15.64
CA SER A 147 5.34 16.40 -14.32
C SER A 147 4.67 15.65 -13.16
N ALA A 148 3.35 15.44 -13.24
CA ALA A 148 2.60 14.72 -12.22
C ALA A 148 3.01 13.24 -12.15
N HIS A 149 3.16 12.56 -13.29
CA HIS A 149 3.65 11.18 -13.33
C HIS A 149 5.08 11.04 -12.80
N SER A 150 5.98 11.98 -13.13
CA SER A 150 7.35 11.98 -12.61
C SER A 150 7.38 12.10 -11.09
N LEU A 151 6.59 13.01 -10.54
CA LEU A 151 6.45 13.19 -9.10
C LEU A 151 5.83 11.95 -8.43
N ALA A 152 4.80 11.35 -9.04
CA ALA A 152 4.17 10.14 -8.55
C ALA A 152 5.15 8.94 -8.49
N ALA A 153 5.98 8.77 -9.52
CA ALA A 153 7.02 7.74 -9.55
C ALA A 153 8.09 7.98 -8.47
N ALA A 154 8.53 9.22 -8.30
CA ALA A 154 9.50 9.60 -7.26
C ALA A 154 8.93 9.40 -5.84
N LEU A 155 7.62 9.68 -5.63
CA LEU A 155 6.92 9.45 -4.38
C LEU A 155 6.90 7.97 -4.01
N VAL A 156 6.52 7.08 -4.94
CA VAL A 156 6.50 5.62 -4.71
C VAL A 156 7.89 5.09 -4.38
N LYS A 157 8.93 5.62 -5.04
CA LYS A 157 10.31 5.24 -4.74
C LYS A 157 10.74 5.65 -3.33
N ALA A 158 10.30 6.81 -2.86
CA ALA A 158 10.66 7.34 -1.53
C ALA A 158 9.80 6.76 -0.39
N TYR A 159 8.54 6.44 -0.67
CA TYR A 159 7.55 5.90 0.27
C TYR A 159 6.83 4.72 -0.39
N PRO A 160 7.45 3.53 -0.41
CA PRO A 160 6.90 2.38 -1.11
C PRO A 160 5.57 1.91 -0.53
N PHE A 161 4.63 1.58 -1.41
CA PHE A 161 3.39 0.88 -1.11
C PHE A 161 3.06 -0.11 -2.24
N PRO A 162 2.22 -1.12 -2.00
CA PRO A 162 1.83 -2.07 -3.05
C PRO A 162 1.18 -1.38 -4.24
N LEU A 163 1.67 -1.67 -5.44
CA LEU A 163 1.18 -1.12 -6.71
C LEU A 163 0.29 -2.11 -7.48
N SER A 164 0.14 -3.32 -6.96
CA SER A 164 -0.61 -4.41 -7.58
C SER A 164 -1.13 -5.38 -6.53
N PRO A 165 -2.09 -6.24 -6.88
CA PRO A 165 -2.45 -7.37 -6.04
C PRO A 165 -1.27 -8.36 -5.93
N SER A 166 -1.25 -9.13 -4.83
CA SER A 166 -0.25 -10.18 -4.61
C SER A 166 -0.49 -11.43 -5.47
N THR A 167 -1.75 -11.67 -5.84
CA THR A 167 -2.20 -12.78 -6.69
C THR A 167 -3.09 -12.28 -7.81
N PRO A 168 -3.23 -13.03 -8.92
CA PRO A 168 -4.15 -12.66 -9.99
C PRO A 168 -5.58 -12.52 -9.46
N PRO A 169 -6.27 -11.41 -9.78
CA PRO A 169 -7.63 -11.16 -9.31
C PRO A 169 -8.65 -12.14 -9.87
N ASP A 170 -9.61 -12.55 -9.04
CA ASP A 170 -10.77 -13.36 -9.47
C ASP A 170 -11.84 -12.46 -10.12
N LEU A 171 -11.85 -12.40 -11.45
CA LEU A 171 -12.80 -11.59 -12.22
C LEU A 171 -14.23 -12.14 -12.19
N ALA A 172 -14.43 -13.45 -11.97
CA ALA A 172 -15.77 -14.02 -11.83
C ALA A 172 -16.41 -13.53 -10.52
N ARG A 173 -15.65 -13.58 -9.41
CA ARG A 173 -16.06 -12.98 -8.13
C ARG A 173 -16.27 -11.47 -8.26
N ALA A 174 -15.38 -10.76 -8.95
CA ALA A 174 -15.47 -9.33 -9.18
C ALA A 174 -16.78 -8.91 -9.85
N LYS A 175 -17.25 -9.69 -10.83
CA LYS A 175 -18.54 -9.45 -11.50
C LYS A 175 -19.70 -9.47 -10.49
N VAL A 176 -19.73 -10.45 -9.60
CA VAL A 176 -20.78 -10.56 -8.55
C VAL A 176 -20.70 -9.38 -7.58
N LEU A 177 -19.47 -8.99 -7.19
CA LEU A 177 -19.25 -7.84 -6.32
C LEU A 177 -19.67 -6.52 -6.99
N PHE A 178 -19.40 -6.36 -8.28
CA PHE A 178 -19.81 -5.19 -9.06
C PHE A 178 -21.32 -5.06 -9.14
N GLU A 179 -22.02 -6.15 -9.42
CA GLU A 179 -23.49 -6.19 -9.43
C GLU A 179 -24.07 -5.79 -8.07
N ALA A 180 -23.46 -6.27 -6.98
CA ALA A 180 -23.96 -6.00 -5.63
C ALA A 180 -23.64 -4.58 -5.12
N ASN A 181 -22.50 -3.99 -5.47
CA ASN A 181 -22.01 -2.78 -4.82
C ASN A 181 -21.91 -1.56 -5.77
N CYS A 182 -21.79 -1.77 -7.08
CA CYS A 182 -21.45 -0.71 -8.03
C CYS A 182 -22.57 -0.44 -9.05
N ALA A 183 -23.28 -1.49 -9.49
CA ALA A 183 -24.24 -1.41 -10.58
C ALA A 183 -25.42 -0.46 -10.30
N ALA A 184 -25.80 -0.26 -9.04
CA ALA A 184 -26.88 0.65 -8.68
C ALA A 184 -26.62 2.10 -9.13
N CYS A 185 -25.36 2.53 -9.17
CA CYS A 185 -24.95 3.84 -9.66
C CYS A 185 -24.33 3.77 -11.06
N HIS A 186 -23.40 2.82 -11.29
CA HIS A 186 -22.65 2.74 -12.54
C HIS A 186 -23.36 1.96 -13.67
N GLY A 187 -24.52 1.35 -13.40
CA GLY A 187 -25.23 0.48 -14.34
C GLY A 187 -24.64 -0.93 -14.38
N ALA A 188 -25.45 -1.94 -14.70
CA ALA A 188 -25.05 -3.35 -14.75
C ALA A 188 -23.92 -3.63 -15.77
N THR A 189 -23.81 -2.79 -16.79
CA THR A 189 -22.77 -2.86 -17.84
C THR A 189 -21.70 -1.76 -17.70
N GLY A 190 -21.74 -0.98 -16.63
CA GLY A 190 -20.76 0.07 -16.36
C GLY A 190 -20.92 1.34 -17.22
N ARG A 191 -22.12 1.62 -17.76
CA ARG A 191 -22.38 2.79 -18.62
C ARG A 191 -22.66 4.09 -17.85
N GLY A 192 -22.64 4.06 -16.51
CA GLY A 192 -23.02 5.22 -15.70
C GLY A 192 -24.53 5.44 -15.62
N ASP A 193 -25.33 4.52 -16.13
CA ASP A 193 -26.78 4.57 -16.30
C ASP A 193 -27.54 3.82 -15.20
N GLY A 194 -26.94 3.61 -14.05
CA GLY A 194 -27.59 2.97 -12.91
C GLY A 194 -28.70 3.83 -12.31
N PRO A 195 -29.78 3.20 -11.80
CA PRO A 195 -30.99 3.92 -11.36
C PRO A 195 -30.74 4.92 -10.21
N LEU A 196 -29.68 4.74 -9.42
CA LEU A 196 -29.28 5.72 -8.41
C LEU A 196 -28.36 6.79 -9.00
N GLY A 197 -27.68 6.51 -10.12
CA GLY A 197 -26.70 7.37 -10.76
C GLY A 197 -27.33 8.60 -11.46
N GLU A 198 -28.52 8.45 -12.03
CA GLU A 198 -29.20 9.51 -12.81
C GLU A 198 -29.42 10.82 -12.02
N LYS A 199 -29.50 10.73 -10.69
CA LYS A 199 -29.80 11.88 -9.81
C LYS A 199 -28.55 12.47 -9.16
N LEU A 200 -27.38 11.90 -9.42
CA LEU A 200 -26.14 12.33 -8.78
C LEU A 200 -25.46 13.48 -9.54
N THR A 201 -24.82 14.35 -8.78
CA THR A 201 -24.01 15.44 -9.33
C THR A 201 -22.66 15.45 -8.59
N PRO A 202 -21.56 15.19 -9.28
CA PRO A 202 -21.46 14.76 -10.68
C PRO A 202 -22.09 13.38 -10.91
N PRO A 203 -22.48 13.05 -12.16
CA PRO A 203 -23.00 11.73 -12.49
C PRO A 203 -21.87 10.67 -12.42
N PRO A 204 -22.20 9.38 -12.17
CA PRO A 204 -21.22 8.30 -12.22
C PRO A 204 -20.55 8.22 -13.59
N ILE A 205 -19.25 7.97 -13.59
CA ILE A 205 -18.50 7.77 -14.83
C ILE A 205 -18.99 6.52 -15.56
N ALA A 206 -19.01 6.59 -16.91
CA ALA A 206 -19.18 5.43 -17.74
C ALA A 206 -17.84 4.70 -17.90
N PHE A 207 -17.69 3.50 -17.36
CA PHE A 207 -16.50 2.67 -17.55
C PHE A 207 -16.34 2.21 -19.01
N THR A 208 -17.42 2.24 -19.78
CA THR A 208 -17.44 1.89 -21.21
C THR A 208 -16.90 3.00 -22.11
N ASP A 209 -16.67 4.21 -21.59
CA ASP A 209 -16.03 5.29 -22.31
C ASP A 209 -14.54 5.00 -22.48
N HIS A 210 -14.16 4.54 -23.66
CA HIS A 210 -12.80 4.14 -23.99
C HIS A 210 -11.82 5.32 -23.97
N ASP A 211 -12.23 6.50 -24.44
CA ASP A 211 -11.34 7.67 -24.47
C ASP A 211 -10.92 8.09 -23.07
N ARG A 212 -11.82 7.98 -22.11
CA ARG A 212 -11.51 8.19 -20.69
C ARG A 212 -10.72 7.02 -20.10
N ALA A 213 -11.10 5.78 -20.40
CA ALA A 213 -10.53 4.56 -19.81
C ALA A 213 -9.07 4.32 -20.22
N ARG A 214 -8.68 4.72 -21.44
CA ARG A 214 -7.35 4.49 -22.01
C ARG A 214 -6.22 5.17 -21.22
N SER A 215 -6.53 6.24 -20.50
CA SER A 215 -5.59 6.98 -19.64
C SER A 215 -5.60 6.53 -18.19
N ARG A 216 -6.50 5.60 -17.80
CA ARG A 216 -6.65 5.14 -16.41
C ARG A 216 -5.94 3.82 -16.18
N SER A 217 -5.09 3.78 -15.17
CA SER A 217 -4.50 2.54 -14.67
C SER A 217 -5.49 1.78 -13.79
N VAL A 218 -5.28 0.46 -13.64
CA VAL A 218 -6.06 -0.34 -12.69
C VAL A 218 -5.76 0.08 -11.26
N LEU A 219 -4.52 0.49 -10.96
CA LEU A 219 -4.13 1.03 -9.66
C LEU A 219 -4.97 2.28 -9.31
N ALA A 220 -5.20 3.19 -10.28
CA ALA A 220 -6.05 4.36 -10.04
C ALA A 220 -7.49 3.96 -9.70
N LEU A 221 -8.04 2.97 -10.40
CA LEU A 221 -9.37 2.43 -10.11
C LEU A 221 -9.42 1.79 -8.71
N TYR A 222 -8.40 1.01 -8.33
CA TYR A 222 -8.27 0.43 -7.01
C TYR A 222 -8.23 1.51 -5.91
N GLN A 223 -7.51 2.61 -6.13
CA GLN A 223 -7.44 3.71 -5.16
C GLN A 223 -8.80 4.39 -4.99
N VAL A 224 -9.49 4.68 -6.12
CA VAL A 224 -10.85 5.25 -6.07
C VAL A 224 -11.84 4.34 -5.35
N ILE A 225 -11.82 3.04 -5.63
CA ILE A 225 -12.65 2.05 -4.92
C ILE A 225 -12.32 2.04 -3.43
N SER A 226 -11.03 2.08 -3.07
CA SER A 226 -10.59 2.01 -1.68
C SER A 226 -10.95 3.25 -0.87
N GLN A 227 -10.86 4.44 -1.47
CA GLN A 227 -10.99 5.71 -0.73
C GLN A 227 -12.30 6.44 -1.00
N GLY A 228 -13.00 6.10 -2.09
CA GLY A 228 -14.09 6.90 -2.61
C GLY A 228 -13.57 8.18 -3.31
N VAL A 229 -14.49 9.08 -3.62
CA VAL A 229 -14.17 10.39 -4.22
C VAL A 229 -14.76 11.48 -3.34
N ALA A 230 -13.90 12.28 -2.72
CA ALA A 230 -14.30 13.35 -1.82
C ALA A 230 -15.21 14.35 -2.57
N GLY A 231 -16.24 14.86 -1.88
CA GLY A 231 -17.19 15.81 -2.48
C GLY A 231 -18.22 15.19 -3.43
N THR A 232 -18.19 13.88 -3.65
CA THR A 232 -19.15 13.16 -4.49
C THR A 232 -19.94 12.10 -3.71
N SER A 233 -20.86 11.44 -4.39
CA SER A 233 -21.62 10.31 -3.84
C SER A 233 -20.88 8.97 -3.92
N MET A 234 -19.66 8.90 -4.47
CA MET A 234 -18.86 7.69 -4.52
C MET A 234 -18.24 7.39 -3.15
N PRO A 235 -18.72 6.39 -2.39
CA PRO A 235 -18.20 6.10 -1.06
C PRO A 235 -16.89 5.31 -1.12
N SER A 236 -16.20 5.23 0.01
CA SER A 236 -15.10 4.29 0.22
C SER A 236 -15.63 2.87 0.38
N PHE A 237 -14.99 1.91 -0.29
CA PHE A 237 -15.22 0.48 -0.13
C PHE A 237 -14.08 -0.21 0.65
N ALA A 238 -13.42 0.51 1.55
CA ALA A 238 -12.33 -0.02 2.39
C ALA A 238 -12.77 -1.18 3.31
N THR A 239 -14.08 -1.40 3.48
CA THR A 239 -14.63 -2.55 4.22
C THR A 239 -14.58 -3.87 3.43
N LEU A 240 -14.43 -3.82 2.11
CA LEU A 240 -14.12 -5.00 1.30
C LEU A 240 -12.66 -5.40 1.51
N SER A 241 -12.37 -6.69 1.33
CA SER A 241 -10.99 -7.18 1.37
C SER A 241 -10.12 -6.50 0.31
N ASP A 242 -8.81 -6.53 0.50
CA ASP A 242 -7.88 -5.97 -0.48
C ASP A 242 -7.99 -6.69 -1.83
N GLU A 243 -8.12 -8.02 -1.81
CA GLU A 243 -8.31 -8.87 -2.99
C GLU A 243 -9.59 -8.52 -3.74
N ASP A 244 -10.71 -8.30 -3.03
CA ASP A 244 -11.99 -7.95 -3.62
C ASP A 244 -11.95 -6.57 -4.29
N ARG A 245 -11.26 -5.60 -3.69
CA ARG A 245 -11.08 -4.26 -4.27
C ARG A 245 -10.19 -4.28 -5.51
N TRP A 246 -9.11 -5.07 -5.50
CA TRP A 246 -8.29 -5.30 -6.69
C TRP A 246 -9.06 -6.00 -7.80
N ALA A 247 -9.84 -7.03 -7.45
CA ALA A 247 -10.68 -7.74 -8.40
C ALA A 247 -11.70 -6.80 -9.06
N LEU A 248 -12.36 -5.95 -8.28
CA LEU A 248 -13.28 -4.91 -8.78
C LEU A 248 -12.57 -3.90 -9.69
N ALA A 249 -11.35 -3.48 -9.35
CA ALA A 249 -10.57 -2.53 -10.16
C ALA A 249 -10.20 -3.13 -11.53
N PHE A 250 -9.71 -4.38 -11.55
CA PHE A 250 -9.44 -5.09 -12.81
C PHE A 250 -10.72 -5.26 -13.62
N PHE A 251 -11.81 -5.72 -13.01
CA PHE A 251 -13.10 -5.89 -13.68
C PHE A 251 -13.59 -4.57 -14.30
N ALA A 252 -13.62 -3.48 -13.55
CA ALA A 252 -14.00 -2.17 -14.06
C ALA A 252 -13.10 -1.73 -15.24
N GLY A 253 -11.80 -2.03 -15.15
CA GLY A 253 -10.83 -1.78 -16.21
C GLY A 253 -11.04 -2.59 -17.48
N THR A 254 -11.88 -3.65 -17.46
CA THR A 254 -12.23 -4.44 -18.66
C THR A 254 -13.42 -3.89 -19.41
N LEU A 255 -14.26 -3.05 -18.78
CA LEU A 255 -15.57 -2.69 -19.32
C LEU A 255 -15.52 -1.77 -20.56
N SER A 256 -14.39 -1.13 -20.83
CA SER A 256 -14.18 -0.31 -22.04
C SER A 256 -13.71 -1.10 -23.25
N HIS A 257 -13.49 -2.42 -23.12
CA HIS A 257 -12.92 -3.26 -24.17
C HIS A 257 -13.90 -4.33 -24.60
N ASP A 258 -14.00 -4.55 -25.92
CA ASP A 258 -14.83 -5.62 -26.49
C ASP A 258 -14.06 -6.95 -26.65
N ASP A 259 -14.80 -8.00 -26.99
CA ASP A 259 -14.22 -9.35 -27.17
C ASP A 259 -13.26 -9.44 -28.37
N ALA A 260 -13.49 -8.61 -29.41
CA ALA A 260 -12.60 -8.58 -30.55
C ALA A 260 -11.22 -7.99 -30.20
N MET A 261 -11.18 -6.95 -29.33
CA MET A 261 -9.94 -6.41 -28.79
C MET A 261 -9.19 -7.45 -27.97
N ARG A 262 -9.90 -8.18 -27.07
CA ARG A 262 -9.32 -9.26 -26.23
C ARG A 262 -8.72 -10.35 -27.08
N THR A 263 -9.45 -10.82 -28.11
CA THR A 263 -8.98 -11.87 -29.03
C THR A 263 -7.72 -11.44 -29.79
N ARG A 264 -7.65 -10.20 -30.29
CA ARG A 264 -6.45 -9.70 -30.97
C ARG A 264 -5.29 -9.53 -29.99
N GLY A 265 -5.57 -9.11 -28.76
CA GLY A 265 -4.59 -9.00 -27.68
C GLY A 265 -4.00 -10.35 -27.31
N GLU A 266 -4.83 -11.41 -27.21
CA GLU A 266 -4.39 -12.79 -27.01
C GLU A 266 -3.44 -13.26 -28.11
N GLN A 267 -3.80 -13.01 -29.37
CA GLN A 267 -2.95 -13.34 -30.50
C GLN A 267 -1.59 -12.62 -30.47
N SER A 268 -1.58 -11.35 -30.09
CA SER A 268 -0.37 -10.55 -29.94
C SER A 268 0.47 -11.08 -28.78
N TRP A 269 -0.16 -11.39 -27.64
CA TRP A 269 0.50 -12.01 -26.48
C TRP A 269 1.16 -13.33 -26.82
N GLY A 270 0.50 -14.18 -27.60
CA GLY A 270 1.03 -15.48 -27.98
C GLY A 270 2.24 -15.42 -28.93
N ARG A 271 2.35 -14.37 -29.74
CA ARG A 271 3.33 -14.28 -30.84
C ARG A 271 4.47 -13.30 -30.58
N ASP A 272 4.26 -12.28 -29.77
CA ASP A 272 5.19 -11.16 -29.64
C ASP A 272 5.86 -11.14 -28.25
N ALA A 273 7.18 -11.36 -28.26
CA ALA A 273 7.99 -11.25 -27.04
C ALA A 273 7.96 -9.82 -26.45
N THR A 274 7.77 -8.79 -27.29
CA THR A 274 7.68 -7.39 -26.86
C THR A 274 6.41 -7.16 -26.04
N ALA A 275 5.30 -7.84 -26.39
CA ALA A 275 4.06 -7.80 -25.64
C ALA A 275 4.26 -8.33 -24.20
N LYS A 276 4.93 -9.48 -24.06
CA LYS A 276 5.25 -10.07 -22.75
C LYS A 276 6.24 -9.21 -21.96
N ALA A 277 7.23 -8.62 -22.64
CA ALA A 277 8.19 -7.73 -22.00
C ALA A 277 7.55 -6.43 -21.50
N ALA A 278 6.46 -5.98 -22.10
CA ALA A 278 5.71 -4.81 -21.64
C ALA A 278 4.95 -5.07 -20.33
N PHE A 279 4.52 -6.31 -20.09
CA PHE A 279 3.79 -6.73 -18.90
C PHE A 279 4.54 -7.85 -18.16
N PRO A 280 5.68 -7.55 -17.54
CA PRO A 280 6.51 -8.55 -16.87
C PRO A 280 5.87 -9.11 -15.60
N ASP A 281 4.89 -8.43 -15.01
CA ASP A 281 4.26 -8.82 -13.74
C ASP A 281 2.89 -8.16 -13.56
N LEU A 282 2.22 -8.47 -12.45
CA LEU A 282 0.95 -7.85 -12.06
C LEU A 282 1.07 -6.35 -11.80
N ALA A 283 2.25 -5.86 -11.37
CA ALA A 283 2.46 -4.44 -11.14
C ALA A 283 2.42 -3.67 -12.47
N ALA A 284 3.02 -4.21 -13.53
CA ALA A 284 2.90 -3.64 -14.87
C ALA A 284 1.44 -3.69 -15.37
N ALA A 285 0.71 -4.80 -15.16
CA ALA A 285 -0.70 -4.90 -15.52
C ALA A 285 -1.59 -3.88 -14.77
N ALA A 286 -1.26 -3.60 -13.52
CA ALA A 286 -2.01 -2.66 -12.69
C ALA A 286 -1.67 -1.18 -12.97
N THR A 287 -0.43 -0.87 -13.34
CA THR A 287 0.07 0.51 -13.43
C THR A 287 0.13 1.07 -14.86
N LEU A 288 0.36 0.20 -15.88
CA LEU A 288 0.42 0.67 -17.25
C LEU A 288 -0.97 1.09 -17.76
N THR A 289 -0.98 2.24 -18.43
CA THR A 289 -2.14 2.71 -19.17
C THR A 289 -1.97 2.40 -20.67
N GLU A 290 -3.07 2.31 -21.39
CA GLU A 290 -3.03 2.15 -22.86
C GLU A 290 -2.27 3.31 -23.52
N VAL A 291 -2.45 4.54 -23.02
CA VAL A 291 -1.74 5.72 -23.52
C VAL A 291 -0.22 5.56 -23.37
N ALA A 292 0.26 5.21 -22.18
CA ALA A 292 1.68 5.00 -21.94
C ALA A 292 2.26 3.84 -22.77
N LEU A 293 1.46 2.80 -22.99
CA LEU A 293 1.84 1.68 -23.83
C LEU A 293 1.91 2.07 -25.33
N SER A 294 1.01 2.94 -25.80
CA SER A 294 1.00 3.43 -27.17
C SER A 294 2.20 4.31 -27.55
N GLU A 295 2.96 4.77 -26.57
CA GLU A 295 4.26 5.44 -26.81
C GLU A 295 5.37 4.46 -27.21
N ARG A 296 5.18 3.16 -26.95
CA ARG A 296 6.18 2.10 -27.17
C ARG A 296 5.81 1.11 -28.26
N MET A 297 4.55 1.10 -28.68
CA MET A 297 4.02 0.21 -29.72
C MET A 297 2.85 0.84 -30.45
N PRO A 298 2.40 0.30 -31.62
CA PRO A 298 1.24 0.83 -32.34
C PRO A 298 0.00 0.92 -31.44
N PRO A 299 -0.77 2.03 -31.52
CA PRO A 299 -1.92 2.27 -30.63
C PRO A 299 -2.95 1.13 -30.62
N ASP A 300 -3.25 0.52 -31.75
CA ASP A 300 -4.17 -0.62 -31.81
C ASP A 300 -3.62 -1.84 -31.05
N THR A 301 -2.31 -2.08 -31.16
CA THR A 301 -1.65 -3.17 -30.41
C THR A 301 -1.66 -2.87 -28.90
N ALA A 302 -1.40 -1.63 -28.52
CA ALA A 302 -1.44 -1.20 -27.12
C ALA A 302 -2.84 -1.40 -26.52
N ARG A 303 -3.88 -0.98 -27.23
CA ARG A 303 -5.29 -1.17 -26.85
C ARG A 303 -5.63 -2.65 -26.69
N ASP A 304 -5.35 -3.45 -27.72
CA ASP A 304 -5.73 -4.87 -27.74
C ASP A 304 -4.98 -5.67 -26.66
N LEU A 305 -3.69 -5.39 -26.41
CA LEU A 305 -2.92 -5.98 -25.32
C LEU A 305 -3.45 -5.57 -23.95
N THR A 306 -3.79 -4.30 -23.77
CA THR A 306 -4.39 -3.80 -22.52
C THR A 306 -5.72 -4.53 -22.25
N ALA A 307 -6.56 -4.68 -23.29
CA ALA A 307 -7.82 -5.42 -23.20
C ALA A 307 -7.61 -6.86 -22.75
N TYR A 308 -6.65 -7.56 -23.35
CA TYR A 308 -6.34 -8.94 -23.01
C TYR A 308 -5.77 -9.08 -21.60
N VAL A 309 -4.73 -8.33 -21.25
CA VAL A 309 -4.04 -8.44 -19.96
C VAL A 309 -4.96 -8.06 -18.79
N ARG A 310 -5.81 -7.04 -18.94
CA ARG A 310 -6.79 -6.68 -17.89
C ARG A 310 -7.86 -7.74 -17.70
N SER A 311 -8.21 -8.48 -18.77
CA SER A 311 -9.19 -9.58 -18.72
C SER A 311 -8.59 -10.91 -18.28
N HIS A 312 -7.26 -11.06 -18.38
CA HIS A 312 -6.50 -12.26 -18.07
C HIS A 312 -5.22 -11.90 -17.31
N PRO A 313 -5.33 -11.27 -16.11
CA PRO A 313 -4.15 -10.82 -15.38
C PRO A 313 -3.19 -11.96 -15.00
N GLU A 314 -3.68 -13.20 -14.91
CA GLU A 314 -2.91 -14.41 -14.65
C GLU A 314 -1.82 -14.67 -15.70
N VAL A 315 -1.99 -14.19 -16.94
CA VAL A 315 -0.98 -14.41 -18.00
C VAL A 315 0.34 -13.69 -17.72
N THR A 316 0.30 -12.57 -16.96
CA THR A 316 1.51 -11.84 -16.58
C THR A 316 2.33 -12.60 -15.54
N VAL A 317 1.68 -13.44 -14.75
CA VAL A 317 2.32 -14.31 -13.76
C VAL A 317 2.87 -15.56 -14.44
N ALA A 318 2.13 -16.13 -15.39
CA ALA A 318 2.56 -17.30 -16.13
C ALA A 318 3.69 -17.03 -17.13
N ALA A 319 3.74 -15.82 -17.72
CA ALA A 319 4.72 -15.46 -18.75
C ALA A 319 6.18 -15.47 -18.27
N ASN A 320 6.40 -15.27 -16.98
CA ASN A 320 7.74 -15.19 -16.38
C ASN A 320 8.16 -16.47 -15.64
N GLY A 321 7.38 -17.55 -15.69
CA GLY A 321 7.58 -18.69 -14.81
C GLY A 321 7.49 -18.30 -13.33
N THR A 322 6.93 -17.12 -13.07
CA THR A 322 6.92 -16.43 -11.77
C THR A 322 5.52 -16.49 -11.15
N GLY A 323 4.85 -17.64 -11.17
CA GLY A 323 3.83 -17.92 -10.17
C GLY A 323 4.34 -17.47 -8.79
N GLY A 324 3.58 -17.60 -7.74
CA GLY A 324 3.99 -17.19 -6.39
C GLY A 324 5.47 -17.40 -6.05
N LEU A 325 6.11 -18.46 -6.60
CA LEU A 325 7.55 -18.74 -6.44
C LEU A 325 8.48 -17.73 -7.10
N GLY A 326 8.10 -17.15 -8.23
CA GLY A 326 8.94 -16.10 -8.84
C GLY A 326 8.94 -14.83 -8.00
N LEU A 327 7.79 -14.46 -7.43
CA LEU A 327 7.70 -13.38 -6.46
C LEU A 327 8.54 -13.70 -5.22
N ALA A 328 8.42 -14.92 -4.68
CA ALA A 328 9.23 -15.37 -3.54
C ALA A 328 10.73 -15.23 -3.83
N ARG A 329 11.20 -15.71 -5.00
CA ARG A 329 12.62 -15.58 -5.43
C ARG A 329 13.06 -14.12 -5.53
N SER A 330 12.29 -13.28 -6.22
CA SER A 330 12.60 -11.86 -6.37
C SER A 330 12.71 -11.16 -5.01
N ARG A 331 11.74 -11.39 -4.12
CA ARG A 331 11.75 -10.79 -2.77
C ARG A 331 12.89 -11.29 -1.90
N LEU A 332 13.29 -12.56 -2.01
CA LEU A 332 14.49 -13.07 -1.31
C LEU A 332 15.76 -12.41 -1.81
N GLN A 333 15.91 -12.22 -3.12
CA GLN A 333 17.07 -11.53 -3.72
C GLN A 333 17.14 -10.07 -3.30
N GLU A 334 16.01 -9.34 -3.37
CA GLU A 334 15.88 -7.96 -2.92
C GLU A 334 16.16 -7.84 -1.41
N SER A 335 15.66 -8.79 -0.60
CA SER A 335 15.90 -8.86 0.84
C SER A 335 17.37 -9.02 1.16
N LEU A 336 18.06 -9.93 0.47
CA LEU A 336 19.49 -10.16 0.67
C LEU A 336 20.32 -8.94 0.24
N ALA A 337 19.94 -8.27 -0.86
CA ALA A 337 20.57 -7.04 -1.31
C ALA A 337 20.39 -5.91 -0.28
N ALA A 338 19.20 -5.74 0.28
CA ALA A 338 18.91 -4.77 1.34
C ALA A 338 19.73 -5.06 2.61
N ALA A 339 19.85 -6.33 3.01
CA ALA A 339 20.65 -6.74 4.17
C ALA A 339 22.14 -6.44 3.97
N ARG A 340 22.67 -6.70 2.76
CA ARG A 340 24.05 -6.36 2.38
C ARG A 340 24.31 -4.85 2.36
N ALA A 341 23.28 -4.05 2.06
CA ALA A 341 23.33 -2.59 2.13
C ALA A 341 23.17 -2.03 3.55
N GLY A 342 22.92 -2.89 4.55
CA GLY A 342 22.69 -2.49 5.94
C GLY A 342 21.25 -2.04 6.24
N ASP A 343 20.33 -2.14 5.28
CA ASP A 343 18.90 -1.81 5.46
C ASP A 343 18.14 -3.03 6.02
N GLN A 344 18.34 -3.27 7.31
CA GLN A 344 17.78 -4.41 8.02
C GLN A 344 16.25 -4.40 8.04
N ALA A 345 15.65 -3.22 8.15
CA ALA A 345 14.18 -3.10 8.20
C ALA A 345 13.55 -3.52 6.86
N ASN A 346 14.10 -3.04 5.75
CA ASN A 346 13.65 -3.40 4.42
C ASN A 346 13.95 -4.88 4.09
N ALA A 347 15.11 -5.38 4.50
CA ALA A 347 15.46 -6.80 4.34
C ALA A 347 14.44 -7.71 5.03
N THR A 348 14.06 -7.41 6.26
CA THR A 348 13.08 -8.19 7.02
C THR A 348 11.69 -8.11 6.37
N ARG A 349 11.27 -6.94 5.94
CA ARG A 349 9.99 -6.73 5.26
C ARG A 349 9.91 -7.54 3.96
N LEU A 350 10.96 -7.51 3.16
CA LEU A 350 11.03 -8.25 1.89
C LEU A 350 11.06 -9.76 2.12
N ALA A 351 11.76 -10.24 3.15
CA ALA A 351 11.75 -11.66 3.53
C ALA A 351 10.36 -12.15 3.96
N LEU A 352 9.60 -11.30 4.66
CA LEU A 352 8.23 -11.61 5.04
C LEU A 352 7.30 -11.63 3.81
N SER A 353 7.43 -10.66 2.90
CA SER A 353 6.71 -10.61 1.64
C SER A 353 7.03 -11.83 0.74
N ALA A 354 8.28 -12.30 0.73
CA ALA A 354 8.65 -13.53 0.01
C ALA A 354 7.84 -14.74 0.48
N TYR A 355 7.57 -14.82 1.78
CA TYR A 355 6.76 -15.90 2.35
C TYR A 355 5.26 -15.66 2.11
N LEU A 356 4.69 -14.56 2.66
CA LEU A 356 3.25 -14.32 2.69
C LEU A 356 2.65 -14.09 1.28
N ASP A 357 3.34 -13.31 0.45
CA ASP A 357 2.82 -12.94 -0.87
C ASP A 357 3.27 -13.91 -1.96
N GLY A 358 4.43 -14.57 -1.76
CA GLY A 358 5.05 -15.42 -2.77
C GLY A 358 4.81 -16.92 -2.58
N PHE A 359 4.98 -17.46 -1.38
CA PHE A 359 4.94 -18.89 -1.13
C PHE A 359 3.63 -19.39 -0.50
N GLU A 360 3.12 -18.71 0.54
CA GLU A 360 1.92 -19.11 1.29
C GLU A 360 0.70 -19.43 0.39
N PRO A 361 0.41 -18.66 -0.69
CA PRO A 361 -0.70 -18.99 -1.60
C PRO A 361 -0.60 -20.37 -2.27
N LEU A 362 0.60 -20.95 -2.34
CA LEU A 362 0.85 -22.25 -2.95
C LEU A 362 0.78 -23.42 -1.96
N GLU A 363 0.80 -23.14 -0.65
CA GLU A 363 0.82 -24.16 0.39
C GLU A 363 -0.33 -25.17 0.31
N PRO A 364 -1.61 -24.75 0.09
CA PRO A 364 -2.70 -25.73 0.01
C PRO A 364 -2.50 -26.75 -1.11
N ALA A 365 -2.03 -26.31 -2.27
CA ALA A 365 -1.77 -27.18 -3.40
C ALA A 365 -0.56 -28.09 -3.16
N LEU A 366 0.52 -27.53 -2.58
CA LEU A 366 1.72 -28.29 -2.25
C LEU A 366 1.47 -29.28 -1.11
N ARG A 367 0.69 -28.91 -0.11
CA ARG A 367 0.28 -29.79 1.01
C ARG A 367 -0.45 -31.01 0.51
N ALA A 368 -1.32 -30.86 -0.46
CA ALA A 368 -2.07 -31.97 -1.05
C ALA A 368 -1.18 -32.96 -1.82
N ARG A 369 -0.02 -32.52 -2.32
CA ARG A 369 0.87 -33.30 -3.18
C ARG A 369 2.13 -33.79 -2.46
N ASN A 370 2.78 -32.91 -1.74
CA ASN A 370 4.08 -33.17 -1.11
C ASN A 370 4.24 -32.39 0.22
N GLN A 371 3.66 -32.94 1.28
CA GLN A 371 3.74 -32.36 2.64
C GLN A 371 5.19 -32.24 3.13
N ALA A 372 6.09 -33.16 2.76
CA ALA A 372 7.48 -33.13 3.21
C ALA A 372 8.22 -31.93 2.60
N LEU A 373 8.03 -31.68 1.29
CA LEU A 373 8.61 -30.53 0.60
C LEU A 373 8.05 -29.20 1.16
N LEU A 374 6.74 -29.13 1.44
CA LEU A 374 6.13 -27.97 2.09
C LEU A 374 6.84 -27.65 3.39
N THR A 375 6.96 -28.64 4.29
CA THR A 375 7.61 -28.45 5.59
C THR A 375 9.07 -28.01 5.45
N GLU A 376 9.79 -28.52 4.44
CA GLU A 376 11.18 -28.12 4.20
C GLU A 376 11.31 -26.68 3.74
N VAL A 377 10.41 -26.21 2.86
CA VAL A 377 10.34 -24.80 2.44
C VAL A 377 10.02 -23.89 3.63
N GLU A 378 8.96 -24.19 4.39
CA GLU A 378 8.56 -23.40 5.58
C GLU A 378 9.73 -23.26 6.58
N ASN A 379 10.41 -24.37 6.91
CA ASN A 379 11.56 -24.35 7.80
C ASN A 379 12.73 -23.51 7.24
N SER A 380 12.98 -23.60 5.93
CA SER A 380 14.05 -22.82 5.30
C SER A 380 13.70 -21.33 5.24
N MET A 381 12.44 -20.96 5.00
CA MET A 381 11.97 -19.57 5.07
C MET A 381 12.09 -19.00 6.49
N LEU A 382 11.76 -19.80 7.50
CA LEU A 382 11.95 -19.41 8.92
C LEU A 382 13.43 -19.23 9.26
N ALA A 383 14.30 -20.14 8.81
CA ALA A 383 15.74 -20.06 9.04
C ALA A 383 16.35 -18.83 8.36
N TYR A 384 15.90 -18.50 7.15
CA TYR A 384 16.32 -17.30 6.42
C TYR A 384 16.01 -16.02 7.22
N ARG A 385 14.77 -15.87 7.69
CA ARG A 385 14.36 -14.72 8.51
C ARG A 385 15.15 -14.65 9.82
N GLY A 386 15.41 -15.81 10.46
CA GLY A 386 16.23 -15.88 11.68
C GLY A 386 17.69 -15.47 11.46
N ALA A 387 18.28 -15.85 10.31
CA ALA A 387 19.63 -15.45 9.93
C ALA A 387 19.72 -13.94 9.69
N LEU A 388 18.75 -13.36 8.99
CA LEU A 388 18.66 -11.91 8.79
C LEU A 388 18.54 -11.16 10.11
N ALA A 389 17.59 -11.57 10.97
CA ALA A 389 17.37 -10.93 12.27
C ALA A 389 18.62 -10.96 13.18
N SER A 390 19.47 -11.99 13.01
CA SER A 390 20.72 -12.16 13.74
C SER A 390 21.94 -11.52 13.05
N GLY A 391 21.78 -10.84 11.92
CA GLY A 391 22.86 -10.24 11.14
C GLY A 391 23.84 -11.24 10.51
N LYS A 392 23.44 -12.52 10.39
CA LYS A 392 24.27 -13.60 9.85
C LYS A 392 24.13 -13.69 8.33
N LEU A 393 24.73 -12.75 7.61
CA LEU A 393 24.55 -12.63 6.16
C LEU A 393 24.99 -13.87 5.38
N GLU A 394 26.10 -14.54 5.75
CA GLU A 394 26.54 -15.76 5.08
C GLU A 394 25.52 -16.90 5.24
N GLN A 395 24.91 -17.02 6.42
CA GLN A 395 23.87 -18.01 6.68
C GLN A 395 22.59 -17.68 5.92
N ALA A 396 22.22 -16.39 5.81
CA ALA A 396 21.10 -15.94 5.01
C ALA A 396 21.31 -16.25 3.52
N ASP A 397 22.52 -16.01 2.99
CA ASP A 397 22.88 -16.31 1.60
C ASP A 397 22.78 -17.82 1.30
N ALA A 398 23.39 -18.65 2.14
CA ALA A 398 23.31 -20.11 1.99
C ALA A 398 21.87 -20.62 2.06
N THR A 399 21.03 -20.04 2.94
CA THR A 399 19.64 -20.41 3.06
C THR A 399 18.81 -19.94 1.86
N ALA A 400 19.11 -18.76 1.30
CA ALA A 400 18.45 -18.29 0.07
C ALA A 400 18.76 -19.20 -1.14
N GLN A 401 20.00 -19.67 -1.26
CA GLN A 401 20.37 -20.66 -2.30
C GLN A 401 19.64 -22.00 -2.12
N LYS A 402 19.51 -22.47 -0.86
CA LYS A 402 18.72 -23.66 -0.56
C LYS A 402 17.24 -23.45 -0.95
N LEU A 403 16.67 -22.28 -0.63
CA LEU A 403 15.29 -21.94 -0.99
C LEU A 403 15.07 -21.93 -2.50
N ASP A 404 16.03 -21.40 -3.28
CA ASP A 404 15.93 -21.42 -4.73
C ASP A 404 15.89 -22.84 -5.30
N TYR A 405 16.70 -23.74 -4.74
CA TYR A 405 16.67 -25.18 -5.08
C TYR A 405 15.32 -25.83 -4.71
N LEU A 406 14.79 -25.56 -3.52
CA LEU A 406 13.49 -26.08 -3.07
C LEU A 406 12.34 -25.55 -3.95
N PHE A 407 12.39 -24.29 -4.32
CA PHE A 407 11.40 -23.70 -5.23
C PHE A 407 11.41 -24.34 -6.62
N ALA A 408 12.57 -24.77 -7.12
CA ALA A 408 12.62 -25.54 -8.35
C ALA A 408 11.91 -26.91 -8.23
N GLN A 409 11.98 -27.54 -7.05
CA GLN A 409 11.22 -28.77 -6.79
C GLN A 409 9.72 -28.49 -6.69
N VAL A 410 9.32 -27.41 -6.04
CA VAL A 410 7.91 -26.99 -5.96
C VAL A 410 7.34 -26.69 -7.36
N ASP A 411 8.11 -26.00 -8.22
CA ASP A 411 7.71 -25.77 -9.61
C ASP A 411 7.46 -27.10 -10.36
N THR A 412 8.32 -28.07 -10.14
CA THR A 412 8.19 -29.41 -10.74
C THR A 412 6.96 -30.13 -10.21
N GLU A 413 6.74 -30.12 -8.90
CA GLU A 413 5.64 -30.79 -8.22
C GLU A 413 4.28 -30.20 -8.62
N LEU A 414 4.18 -28.87 -8.70
CA LEU A 414 2.96 -28.16 -9.06
C LEU A 414 2.76 -28.04 -10.58
N GLY A 415 3.83 -28.17 -11.36
CA GLY A 415 3.80 -28.14 -12.84
C GLY A 415 3.41 -29.47 -13.50
N ALA A 416 3.42 -30.55 -12.75
CA ALA A 416 3.16 -31.92 -13.30
C ALA A 416 1.76 -32.12 -13.92
N ASP A 417 0.78 -31.26 -13.61
CA ASP A 417 -0.56 -31.31 -14.21
C ASP A 417 -0.70 -30.53 -15.53
N LYS A 418 0.35 -29.85 -16.00
CA LYS A 418 0.33 -29.19 -17.31
C LYS A 418 0.67 -30.13 -18.47
N ALA A 419 0.96 -31.42 -18.22
CA ALA A 419 1.00 -32.45 -19.24
C ALA A 419 -0.44 -32.91 -19.50
N ASP A 420 -0.99 -32.41 -20.60
CA ASP A 420 -2.32 -32.60 -21.12
C ASP A 420 -2.75 -34.10 -21.13
N PRO A 421 -3.90 -34.48 -20.53
CA PRO A 421 -4.43 -35.84 -20.63
C PRO A 421 -4.83 -36.24 -22.06
N LEU A 422 -4.88 -35.30 -23.00
CA LEU A 422 -5.30 -35.53 -24.38
C LEU A 422 -4.20 -36.10 -25.31
N THR A 423 -2.92 -35.99 -24.95
CA THR A 423 -1.83 -36.53 -25.75
C THR A 423 -1.59 -38.04 -25.54
N THR A 424 -2.13 -38.63 -24.47
CA THR A 424 -1.99 -40.07 -24.19
C THR A 424 -3.04 -40.94 -24.89
N PHE A 425 -4.09 -40.32 -25.46
CA PHE A 425 -5.18 -41.08 -26.10
C PHE A 425 -5.03 -41.25 -27.63
N ILE A 426 -3.98 -40.70 -28.25
CA ILE A 426 -3.74 -40.80 -29.71
C ILE A 426 -2.58 -41.78 -30.03
N ALA A 427 -1.94 -42.40 -29.03
CA ALA A 427 -0.83 -43.33 -29.22
C ALA A 427 -1.12 -44.76 -28.72
N SER A 428 -2.39 -45.16 -28.65
CA SER A 428 -2.78 -46.55 -28.39
C SER A 428 -3.73 -47.07 -29.46
#